data_ad30cffc5e3e051c5f5cab09888c5f44
#
_entry.id   ad30cffc5e3e051c5f5cab09888c5f44
#
_cell.length_a   1.000
_cell.length_b   1.000
_cell.length_c   1.000
_cell.angle_alpha   90.00
_cell.angle_beta   90.00
_cell.angle_gamma   90.00
#
_symmetry.space_group_name_H-M   'P 1'
#
loop_
_entity.id
_entity.type
_entity.pdbx_description
1 polymer ?
#
loop_
_entity_poly.entity_id
_entity_poly.type
_entity_poly.pdbx_seq_one_letter_code
_entity_poly.pdbx_strand_id
1 'polypeptide(L)'
;MALIHYVMFKVKTPGERPAVEQLFQEEYSQIQMELPKVQSVVILKNCVDRASNFDIMIKMKLADEDTLHAYLEHTIHRRLMKITGGLAEMVGGFDCWESELNPDC
;
A
#
# COMPACT_ATOMS: atom_id res chain seq x y z
N MET A 1 -9.40 16.97 -5.65
CA MET A 1 -8.33 16.96 -4.64
C MET A 1 -7.76 15.55 -4.52
N ALA A 2 -6.45 15.45 -4.51
CA ALA A 2 -5.81 14.14 -4.42
C ALA A 2 -5.91 13.54 -3.01
N LEU A 3 -6.12 12.24 -2.96
CA LEU A 3 -6.19 11.43 -1.76
C LEU A 3 -4.89 10.63 -1.62
N ILE A 4 -4.33 10.62 -0.43
CA ILE A 4 -3.16 9.79 -0.13
C ILE A 4 -3.63 8.60 0.69
N HIS A 5 -3.37 7.41 0.18
CA HIS A 5 -3.73 6.14 0.80
C HIS A 5 -2.47 5.42 1.26
N TYR A 6 -2.42 5.08 2.54
CA TYR A 6 -1.31 4.33 3.14
C TYR A 6 -1.79 2.94 3.54
N VAL A 7 -0.99 1.94 3.22
CA VAL A 7 -1.16 0.58 3.74
C VAL A 7 0.12 0.20 4.46
N MET A 8 -0.01 -0.30 5.67
CA MET A 8 1.12 -0.76 6.47
C MET A 8 0.96 -2.26 6.70
N PHE A 9 2.05 -3.00 6.51
CA PHE A 9 2.03 -4.44 6.51
C PHE A 9 3.15 -5.00 7.41
N LYS A 10 2.79 -5.93 8.28
CA LYS A 10 3.76 -6.66 9.10
C LYS A 10 3.68 -8.14 8.78
N VAL A 11 4.82 -8.74 8.39
CA VAL A 11 4.89 -10.16 8.06
C VAL A 11 4.89 -11.01 9.32
N LYS A 12 4.25 -12.18 9.25
CA LYS A 12 4.29 -13.17 10.35
C LYS A 12 5.68 -13.75 10.52
N THR A 13 6.31 -14.10 9.41
CA THR A 13 7.61 -14.79 9.39
C THR A 13 8.64 -13.86 8.75
N PRO A 14 9.61 -13.35 9.52
CA PRO A 14 10.58 -12.38 9.00
C PRO A 14 11.32 -12.82 7.74
N GLY A 15 11.59 -14.11 7.58
CA GLY A 15 12.26 -14.64 6.39
C GLY A 15 11.43 -14.52 5.10
N GLU A 16 10.13 -14.30 5.21
CA GLU A 16 9.24 -14.12 4.04
C GLU A 16 9.18 -12.68 3.58
N ARG A 17 9.72 -11.74 4.33
CA ARG A 17 9.66 -10.31 4.01
C ARG A 17 10.17 -9.97 2.61
N PRO A 18 11.35 -10.47 2.16
CA PRO A 18 11.82 -10.18 0.80
C PRO A 18 10.85 -10.64 -0.28
N ALA A 19 10.22 -11.81 -0.11
CA ALA A 19 9.24 -12.33 -1.06
C ALA A 19 7.97 -11.46 -1.08
N VAL A 20 7.52 -10.98 0.07
CA VAL A 20 6.36 -10.09 0.16
C VAL A 20 6.67 -8.74 -0.48
N GLU A 21 7.87 -8.19 -0.26
CA GLU A 21 8.31 -6.95 -0.91
C GLU A 21 8.28 -7.08 -2.43
N GLN A 22 8.79 -8.19 -2.95
CA GLN A 22 8.80 -8.46 -4.38
C GLN A 22 7.38 -8.59 -4.94
N LEU A 23 6.51 -9.29 -4.23
CA LEU A 23 5.11 -9.44 -4.60
C LEU A 23 4.42 -8.08 -4.72
N PHE A 24 4.62 -7.19 -3.74
CA PHE A 24 4.05 -5.86 -3.76
C PHE A 24 4.58 -5.03 -4.94
N GLN A 25 5.87 -5.08 -5.22
CA GLN A 25 6.45 -4.37 -6.36
C GLN A 25 5.76 -4.79 -7.67
N GLU A 26 5.59 -6.08 -7.89
CA GLU A 26 4.98 -6.61 -9.10
C GLU A 26 3.49 -6.26 -9.20
N GLU A 27 2.74 -6.52 -8.14
CA GLU A 27 1.28 -6.34 -8.16
C GLU A 27 0.88 -4.87 -8.21
N TYR A 28 1.57 -3.99 -7.47
CA TYR A 28 1.26 -2.56 -7.49
C TYR A 28 1.69 -1.89 -8.78
N SER A 29 2.75 -2.36 -9.43
CA SER A 29 3.08 -1.92 -10.80
C SER A 29 1.95 -2.21 -11.76
N GLN A 30 1.35 -3.41 -11.66
CA GLN A 30 0.24 -3.81 -12.52
C GLN A 30 -1.01 -2.98 -12.22
N ILE A 31 -1.32 -2.75 -10.94
CA ILE A 31 -2.45 -1.91 -10.54
C ILE A 31 -2.31 -0.50 -11.13
N GLN A 32 -1.13 0.09 -11.05
CA GLN A 32 -0.88 1.42 -11.57
C GLN A 32 -1.07 1.49 -13.08
N MET A 33 -0.70 0.44 -13.81
CA MET A 33 -0.92 0.36 -15.25
C MET A 33 -2.40 0.27 -15.61
N GLU A 34 -3.19 -0.45 -14.82
CA GLU A 34 -4.61 -0.68 -15.12
C GLU A 34 -5.53 0.41 -14.59
N LEU A 35 -5.08 1.21 -13.62
CA LEU A 35 -5.85 2.31 -13.04
C LEU A 35 -5.07 3.62 -13.18
N PRO A 36 -5.25 4.35 -14.31
CA PRO A 36 -4.49 5.58 -14.58
C PRO A 36 -4.67 6.68 -13.54
N LYS A 37 -5.80 6.68 -12.82
CA LYS A 37 -6.04 7.65 -11.75
C LYS A 37 -5.29 7.33 -10.46
N VAL A 38 -4.64 6.18 -10.38
CA VAL A 38 -3.59 5.91 -9.40
C VAL A 38 -2.33 6.61 -9.91
N GLN A 39 -2.09 7.80 -9.39
CA GLN A 39 -1.07 8.71 -9.93
C GLN A 39 0.35 8.32 -9.54
N SER A 40 0.52 7.75 -8.34
CA SER A 40 1.82 7.23 -7.91
C SER A 40 1.64 6.14 -6.86
N VAL A 41 2.62 5.24 -6.83
CA VAL A 41 2.74 4.20 -5.79
C VAL A 41 4.20 4.17 -5.37
N VAL A 42 4.43 4.28 -4.06
CA VAL A 42 5.76 4.16 -3.47
C VAL A 42 5.70 3.07 -2.42
N ILE A 43 6.61 2.11 -2.50
CA ILE A 43 6.72 1.03 -1.52
C ILE A 43 7.94 1.30 -0.67
N LEU A 44 7.73 1.51 0.62
CA LEU A 44 8.76 1.85 1.59
C LEU A 44 9.04 0.65 2.48
N LYS A 45 10.31 0.48 2.82
CA LYS A 45 10.77 -0.62 3.67
C LYS A 45 11.20 -0.08 5.01
N ASN A 46 10.73 -0.71 6.09
CA ASN A 46 11.17 -0.35 7.42
C ASN A 46 12.67 -0.63 7.58
N CYS A 47 13.40 0.33 8.12
CA CYS A 47 14.86 0.23 8.29
C CYS A 47 15.31 0.18 9.75
N VAL A 48 14.38 0.29 10.71
CA VAL A 48 14.70 0.27 12.14
C VAL A 48 13.98 -0.92 12.77
N ASP A 49 14.75 -1.84 13.35
CA ASP A 49 14.20 -3.04 13.98
C ASP A 49 13.57 -2.68 15.33
N ARG A 50 12.24 -2.53 15.33
CA ARG A 50 11.42 -2.28 16.52
C ARG A 50 10.17 -3.15 16.44
N ALA A 51 9.83 -3.80 17.52
CA ALA A 51 8.68 -4.71 17.59
C ALA A 51 7.34 -4.02 17.22
N SER A 52 7.24 -2.71 17.48
CA SER A 52 6.04 -1.94 17.20
C SER A 52 5.95 -1.43 15.75
N ASN A 53 7.00 -1.59 14.96
CA ASN A 53 7.01 -1.11 13.58
C ASN A 53 6.41 -2.13 12.63
N PHE A 54 5.72 -1.63 11.60
CA PHE A 54 5.40 -2.42 10.43
C PHE A 54 6.65 -2.63 9.58
N ASP A 55 6.62 -3.62 8.70
CA ASP A 55 7.77 -3.96 7.85
C ASP A 55 7.77 -3.21 6.52
N ILE A 56 6.59 -3.00 5.95
CA ILE A 56 6.41 -2.42 4.62
C ILE A 56 5.28 -1.40 4.69
N MET A 57 5.47 -0.26 4.03
CA MET A 57 4.43 0.74 3.85
C MET A 57 4.24 1.00 2.36
N ILE A 58 2.99 1.03 1.92
CA ILE A 58 2.63 1.39 0.56
C ILE A 58 1.96 2.75 0.63
N LYS A 59 2.51 3.73 -0.10
CA LYS A 59 1.94 5.07 -0.21
C LYS A 59 1.44 5.26 -1.62
N MET A 60 0.15 5.57 -1.76
CA MET A 60 -0.49 5.78 -3.05
C MET A 60 -1.07 7.18 -3.13
N LYS A 61 -0.85 7.84 -4.26
CA LYS A 61 -1.55 9.08 -4.57
C LYS A 61 -2.65 8.76 -5.57
N LEU A 62 -3.88 9.03 -5.17
CA LEU A 62 -5.09 8.75 -5.94
C LEU A 62 -5.74 10.07 -6.34
N ALA A 63 -6.30 10.13 -7.56
CA ALA A 63 -6.92 11.36 -8.06
C ALA A 63 -8.09 11.82 -7.18
N ASP A 64 -8.85 10.87 -6.64
CA ASP A 64 -10.08 11.12 -5.87
C ASP A 64 -10.48 9.89 -5.04
N GLU A 65 -11.56 10.03 -4.28
CA GLU A 65 -12.08 8.94 -3.47
C GLU A 65 -12.68 7.80 -4.31
N ASP A 66 -13.26 8.13 -5.47
CA ASP A 66 -13.78 7.10 -6.38
C ASP A 66 -12.66 6.18 -6.86
N THR A 67 -11.47 6.71 -7.06
CA THR A 67 -10.29 5.92 -7.42
C THR A 67 -9.91 4.96 -6.30
N LEU A 68 -10.04 5.37 -5.04
CA LEU A 68 -9.81 4.48 -3.90
C LEU A 68 -10.77 3.28 -3.95
N HIS A 69 -12.06 3.52 -4.18
CA HIS A 69 -13.06 2.45 -4.27
C HIS A 69 -12.76 1.53 -5.46
N ALA A 70 -12.40 2.08 -6.62
CA ALA A 70 -12.04 1.29 -7.79
C ALA A 70 -10.82 0.40 -7.51
N TYR A 71 -9.82 0.92 -6.79
CA TYR A 71 -8.65 0.16 -6.38
C TYR A 71 -9.01 -0.97 -5.42
N LEU A 72 -9.79 -0.69 -4.38
CA LEU A 72 -10.17 -1.70 -3.39
C LEU A 72 -10.98 -2.84 -4.00
N GLU A 73 -11.79 -2.56 -5.02
CA GLU A 73 -12.62 -3.55 -5.72
C GLU A 73 -11.90 -4.23 -6.89
N HIS A 74 -10.73 -3.74 -7.28
CA HIS A 74 -9.99 -4.29 -8.42
C HIS A 74 -9.59 -5.74 -8.18
N THR A 75 -9.66 -6.55 -9.23
CA THR A 75 -9.33 -7.97 -9.18
C THR A 75 -7.93 -8.24 -8.64
N ILE A 76 -6.95 -7.43 -9.05
CA ILE A 76 -5.57 -7.56 -8.58
C ILE A 76 -5.49 -7.33 -7.08
N HIS A 77 -6.15 -6.29 -6.58
CA HIS A 77 -6.17 -6.00 -5.14
C HIS A 77 -6.83 -7.13 -4.36
N ARG A 78 -7.97 -7.65 -4.82
CA ARG A 78 -8.66 -8.77 -4.18
C ARG A 78 -7.80 -10.02 -4.12
N ARG A 79 -7.10 -10.33 -5.21
CA ARG A 79 -6.19 -11.48 -5.27
C ARG A 79 -5.02 -11.27 -4.31
N LEU A 80 -4.46 -10.06 -4.30
CA LEU A 80 -3.36 -9.70 -3.40
C LEU A 80 -3.76 -9.88 -1.94
N MET A 81 -4.96 -9.44 -1.56
CA MET A 81 -5.47 -9.58 -0.19
C MET A 81 -5.60 -11.05 0.22
N LYS A 82 -6.00 -11.93 -0.69
CA LYS A 82 -6.07 -13.37 -0.42
C LYS A 82 -4.67 -13.95 -0.17
N ILE A 83 -3.71 -13.58 -1.01
CA ILE A 83 -2.32 -14.08 -0.88
C ILE A 83 -1.71 -13.58 0.42
N THR A 84 -1.81 -12.28 0.69
CA THR A 84 -1.14 -11.65 1.83
C THR A 84 -1.84 -11.92 3.16
N GLY A 85 -3.13 -12.27 3.16
CA GLY A 85 -3.88 -12.57 4.37
C GLY A 85 -3.26 -13.68 5.21
N GLY A 86 -2.64 -14.68 4.57
CA GLY A 86 -1.93 -15.76 5.24
C GLY A 86 -0.52 -15.40 5.68
N LEU A 87 0.05 -14.31 5.17
CA LEU A 87 1.42 -13.86 5.42
C LEU A 87 1.51 -12.71 6.41
N ALA A 88 0.39 -12.06 6.70
CA ALA A 88 0.35 -10.87 7.55
C ALA A 88 0.12 -11.21 9.02
N GLU A 89 0.94 -10.63 9.91
CA GLU A 89 0.65 -10.56 11.34
C GLU A 89 -0.33 -9.40 11.61
N MET A 90 -0.09 -8.27 10.93
CA MET A 90 -0.91 -7.08 11.06
C MET A 90 -0.96 -6.32 9.74
N VAL A 91 -2.13 -5.75 9.44
CA VAL A 91 -2.30 -4.82 8.32
C VAL A 91 -3.02 -3.58 8.86
N GLY A 92 -2.53 -2.40 8.49
CA GLY A 92 -3.16 -1.13 8.84
C GLY A 92 -3.38 -0.28 7.61
N GLY A 93 -4.32 0.65 7.70
CA GLY A 93 -4.59 1.60 6.63
C GLY A 93 -4.73 3.02 7.19
N PHE A 94 -4.48 4.00 6.34
CA PHE A 94 -4.66 5.40 6.67
C PHE A 94 -4.89 6.19 5.40
N ASP A 95 -5.88 7.07 5.42
CA ASP A 95 -6.23 7.92 4.28
C ASP A 95 -6.25 9.38 4.72
N CYS A 96 -5.65 10.26 3.92
CA CYS A 96 -5.71 11.69 4.14
C CYS A 96 -5.72 12.44 2.80
N TRP A 97 -6.16 13.70 2.84
CA TRP A 97 -6.05 14.57 1.68
C TRP A 97 -4.59 15.02 1.51
N GLU A 98 -4.15 15.14 0.27
CA GLU A 98 -2.77 15.57 -0.01
C GLU A 98 -2.43 16.90 0.64
N SER A 99 -3.39 17.83 0.71
CA SER A 99 -3.21 19.13 1.32
C SER A 99 -2.78 19.06 2.79
N GLU A 100 -3.09 17.98 3.49
CA GLU A 100 -2.70 17.78 4.88
C GLU A 100 -1.20 17.53 5.05
N LEU A 101 -0.53 17.01 4.00
CA LEU A 101 0.90 16.72 4.04
C LEU A 101 1.76 17.96 3.88
N ASN A 102 1.22 19.01 3.25
CA ASN A 102 1.92 20.28 3.00
C ASN A 102 1.02 21.46 3.36
N PRO A 103 0.66 21.61 4.64
CA PRO A 103 -0.33 22.63 5.04
C PRO A 103 0.13 24.06 4.81
N ASP A 104 1.43 24.31 4.68
CA ASP A 104 2.00 25.64 4.49
C ASP A 104 2.27 25.98 3.01
N CYS A 105 1.87 25.12 2.10
CA CYS A 105 2.04 25.33 0.66
C CYS A 105 0.80 25.91 0.01
#